data_54d5e94be160bebdd577fd11d528d759
#
_entry.id   54d5e94be160bebdd577fd11d528d759
#
_cell.length_a   1.000
_cell.length_b   1.000
_cell.length_c   1.000
_cell.angle_alpha   90.00
_cell.angle_beta   90.00
_cell.angle_gamma   90.00
#
_symmetry.space_group_name_H-M   'P 1'
#
loop_
_entity.id
_entity.type
_entity.pdbx_description
1 polymer ?
#
loop_
_entity_poly.entity_id
_entity_poly.type
_entity_poly.pdbx_seq_one_letter_code
_entity_poly.pdbx_strand_id
1 'polypeptide(L)'
;MGKAIDIVLKILLSLILILPILGLLGVFPPPTQDLYNTPEAFAFIQTLEGVRYITIIMAVVHVIALICIWTGRMAVAALLILPITVNVVGFHLMLDGGLHKAGAIPGDVMLLLNAYFLWQQRSKYRALIDSGA
;
A
#
# COMPACT_ATOMS: atom_id res chain seq x y z
N MET A 1 -3.87 -9.27 21.03
CA MET A 1 -4.92 -8.28 20.73
C MET A 1 -6.24 -8.99 20.42
N GLY A 2 -7.37 -8.37 20.77
CA GLY A 2 -8.68 -8.98 20.57
C GLY A 2 -9.05 -9.13 19.10
N LYS A 3 -9.86 -10.14 18.77
CA LYS A 3 -10.34 -10.40 17.39
C LYS A 3 -11.01 -9.17 16.74
N ALA A 4 -11.69 -8.35 17.55
CA ALA A 4 -12.36 -7.13 17.06
C ALA A 4 -11.35 -6.10 16.52
N ILE A 5 -10.24 -5.88 17.22
CA ILE A 5 -9.18 -4.96 16.79
C ILE A 5 -8.56 -5.45 15.48
N ASP A 6 -8.27 -6.74 15.39
CA ASP A 6 -7.70 -7.34 14.18
C ASP A 6 -8.61 -7.13 12.95
N ILE A 7 -9.91 -7.28 13.12
CA ILE A 7 -10.89 -7.02 12.06
C ILE A 7 -10.91 -5.55 11.67
N VAL A 8 -10.89 -4.62 12.64
CA VAL A 8 -10.85 -3.17 12.37
C VAL A 8 -9.60 -2.80 11.58
N LEU A 9 -8.42 -3.32 11.96
CA LEU A 9 -7.18 -3.05 11.24
C LEU A 9 -7.18 -3.62 9.82
N LYS A 10 -7.78 -4.81 9.60
CA LYS A 10 -7.98 -5.38 8.26
C LYS A 10 -8.91 -4.53 7.41
N ILE A 11 -10.01 -4.04 7.98
CA ILE A 11 -10.92 -3.14 7.28
C ILE A 11 -10.19 -1.86 6.86
N LEU A 12 -9.47 -1.24 7.79
CA LEU A 12 -8.71 -0.02 7.51
C LEU A 12 -7.67 -0.23 6.40
N LEU A 13 -6.91 -1.31 6.47
CA LEU A 13 -5.97 -1.68 5.41
C LEU A 13 -6.69 -1.90 4.07
N SER A 14 -7.82 -2.62 4.08
CA SER A 14 -8.60 -2.87 2.87
C SER A 14 -9.10 -1.59 2.21
N LEU A 15 -9.55 -0.60 3.00
CA LEU A 15 -9.98 0.69 2.47
C LEU A 15 -8.82 1.42 1.76
N ILE A 16 -7.62 1.39 2.33
CA ILE A 16 -6.43 1.99 1.71
C ILE A 16 -6.08 1.28 0.40
N LEU A 17 -6.13 -0.06 0.37
CA LEU A 17 -5.81 -0.85 -0.84
C LEU A 17 -6.83 -0.69 -1.97
N ILE A 18 -8.09 -0.39 -1.65
CA ILE A 18 -9.16 -0.18 -2.64
C ILE A 18 -8.99 1.16 -3.37
N LEU A 19 -8.49 2.21 -2.72
CA LEU A 19 -8.40 3.55 -3.31
C LEU A 19 -7.66 3.59 -4.66
N PRO A 20 -6.45 3.02 -4.81
CA PRO A 20 -5.75 3.01 -6.10
C PRO A 20 -6.48 2.20 -7.18
N ILE A 21 -7.20 1.15 -6.79
CA ILE A 21 -8.02 0.36 -7.72
C ILE A 21 -9.14 1.23 -8.30
N LEU A 22 -9.85 1.98 -7.44
CA LEU A 22 -10.89 2.90 -7.84
C LEU A 22 -10.34 4.04 -8.73
N GLY A 23 -9.14 4.53 -8.42
CA GLY A 23 -8.43 5.50 -9.25
C GLY A 23 -8.16 4.98 -10.66
N LEU A 24 -7.63 3.75 -10.77
CA LEU A 24 -7.37 3.11 -12.05
C LEU A 24 -8.66 2.91 -12.88
N LEU A 25 -9.79 2.66 -12.23
CA LEU A 25 -11.10 2.50 -12.85
C LEU A 25 -11.76 3.85 -13.23
N GLY A 26 -11.10 4.98 -12.95
CA GLY A 26 -11.60 6.31 -13.30
C GLY A 26 -12.71 6.82 -12.38
N VAL A 27 -12.85 6.28 -11.17
CA VAL A 27 -13.84 6.73 -10.18
C VAL A 27 -13.50 8.13 -9.66
N PHE A 28 -12.20 8.47 -9.60
CA PHE A 28 -11.73 9.77 -9.18
C PHE A 28 -11.32 10.62 -10.39
N PRO A 29 -11.43 11.97 -10.30
CA PRO A 29 -10.91 12.85 -11.33
C PRO A 29 -9.38 12.69 -11.44
N PRO A 30 -8.80 13.04 -12.61
CA PRO A 30 -7.35 13.05 -12.77
C PRO A 30 -6.67 13.92 -11.71
N PRO A 31 -5.49 13.53 -11.22
CA PRO A 31 -4.77 14.32 -10.24
C PRO A 31 -4.33 15.68 -10.83
N THR A 32 -4.40 16.68 -9.99
CA THR A 32 -3.97 18.05 -10.31
C THR A 32 -2.77 18.44 -9.46
N GLN A 33 -1.99 19.41 -9.88
CA GLN A 33 -0.75 19.78 -9.22
C GLN A 33 -0.95 20.25 -7.77
N ASP A 34 -2.08 20.87 -7.47
CA ASP A 34 -2.43 21.35 -6.12
C ASP A 34 -2.59 20.24 -5.08
N LEU A 35 -2.72 18.96 -5.52
CA LEU A 35 -2.75 17.80 -4.63
C LEU A 35 -1.36 17.39 -4.13
N TYR A 36 -0.29 17.90 -4.72
CA TYR A 36 1.09 17.55 -4.41
C TYR A 36 1.87 18.75 -3.88
N ASN A 37 2.86 18.47 -3.03
CA ASN A 37 3.66 19.52 -2.39
C ASN A 37 4.83 20.00 -3.26
N THR A 38 5.19 19.23 -4.30
CA THR A 38 6.29 19.57 -5.22
C THR A 38 5.90 19.31 -6.67
N PRO A 39 6.46 20.09 -7.64
CA PRO A 39 6.26 19.83 -9.06
C PRO A 39 6.80 18.45 -9.49
N GLU A 40 7.88 17.98 -8.88
CA GLU A 40 8.51 16.67 -9.16
C GLU A 40 7.59 15.52 -8.80
N ALA A 41 6.89 15.62 -7.66
CA ALA A 41 5.90 14.62 -7.24
C ALA A 41 4.76 14.54 -8.26
N PHE A 42 4.23 15.67 -8.69
CA PHE A 42 3.17 15.70 -9.70
C PHE A 42 3.63 15.14 -11.05
N ALA A 43 4.82 15.52 -11.52
CA ALA A 43 5.40 15.01 -12.77
C ALA A 43 5.59 13.48 -12.72
N PHE A 44 6.02 12.94 -11.58
CA PHE A 44 6.16 11.51 -11.37
C PHE A 44 4.81 10.78 -11.49
N ILE A 45 3.77 11.29 -10.84
CA ILE A 45 2.43 10.70 -10.90
C ILE A 45 1.85 10.77 -12.33
N GLN A 46 2.01 11.91 -13.03
CA GLN A 46 1.59 12.01 -14.41
C GLN A 46 2.27 10.98 -15.31
N THR A 47 3.57 10.72 -15.08
CA THR A 47 4.31 9.70 -15.81
C THR A 47 3.74 8.31 -15.54
N LEU A 48 3.49 7.96 -14.27
CA LEU A 48 2.88 6.67 -13.89
C LEU A 48 1.52 6.47 -14.55
N GLU A 49 0.68 7.51 -14.56
CA GLU A 49 -0.64 7.45 -15.21
C GLU A 49 -0.54 7.31 -16.73
N GLY A 50 0.41 8.00 -17.36
CA GLY A 50 0.65 7.90 -18.79
C GLY A 50 1.10 6.51 -19.24
N VAL A 51 1.98 5.87 -18.45
CA VAL A 51 2.52 4.52 -18.78
C VAL A 51 1.55 3.40 -18.42
N ARG A 52 0.72 3.58 -17.44
CA ARG A 52 -0.34 2.71 -16.90
C ARG A 52 0.07 1.30 -16.45
N TYR A 53 1.05 0.63 -17.06
CA TYR A 53 1.34 -0.76 -16.72
C TYR A 53 1.72 -0.96 -15.25
N ILE A 54 2.43 -0.01 -14.64
CA ILE A 54 2.81 -0.06 -13.21
C ILE A 54 1.56 0.03 -12.33
N THR A 55 0.66 0.95 -12.65
CA THR A 55 -0.59 1.12 -11.90
C THR A 55 -1.51 -0.08 -12.05
N ILE A 56 -1.52 -0.73 -13.22
CA ILE A 56 -2.26 -1.98 -13.45
C ILE A 56 -1.66 -3.11 -12.59
N ILE A 57 -0.33 -3.29 -12.59
CA ILE A 57 0.33 -4.31 -11.76
C ILE A 57 0.03 -4.06 -10.28
N MET A 58 0.11 -2.81 -9.82
CA MET A 58 -0.23 -2.44 -8.46
C MET A 58 -1.68 -2.80 -8.11
N ALA A 59 -2.63 -2.48 -8.98
CA ALA A 59 -4.04 -2.82 -8.77
C ALA A 59 -4.26 -4.34 -8.68
N VAL A 60 -3.61 -5.11 -9.54
CA VAL A 60 -3.67 -6.59 -9.50
C VAL A 60 -3.12 -7.12 -8.17
N VAL A 61 -1.97 -6.62 -7.72
CA VAL A 61 -1.39 -7.01 -6.44
C VAL A 61 -2.32 -6.64 -5.28
N HIS A 62 -2.94 -5.46 -5.31
CA HIS A 62 -3.91 -5.04 -4.29
C HIS A 62 -5.15 -5.94 -4.26
N VAL A 63 -5.69 -6.33 -5.41
CA VAL A 63 -6.82 -7.28 -5.49
C VAL A 63 -6.44 -8.62 -4.88
N ILE A 64 -5.27 -9.17 -5.23
CA ILE A 64 -4.79 -10.44 -4.67
C ILE A 64 -4.58 -10.31 -3.16
N ALA A 65 -4.00 -9.20 -2.69
CA ALA A 65 -3.82 -8.95 -1.27
C ALA A 65 -5.15 -8.87 -0.51
N LEU A 66 -6.16 -8.20 -1.07
CA LEU A 66 -7.52 -8.14 -0.50
C LEU A 66 -8.13 -9.54 -0.36
N ILE A 67 -8.03 -10.38 -1.39
CA ILE A 67 -8.48 -11.77 -1.33
C ILE A 67 -7.74 -12.52 -0.21
N CYS A 68 -6.42 -12.36 -0.11
CA CYS A 68 -5.61 -13.01 0.92
C CYS A 68 -5.98 -12.54 2.34
N ILE A 69 -6.25 -11.26 2.55
CA ILE A 69 -6.68 -10.69 3.84
C ILE A 69 -7.95 -11.40 4.34
N TRP A 70 -8.95 -11.52 3.47
CA TRP A 70 -10.26 -12.03 3.85
C TRP A 70 -10.41 -13.56 3.75
N THR A 71 -9.45 -14.25 3.13
CA THR A 71 -9.37 -15.73 3.10
C THR A 71 -8.40 -16.30 4.14
N GLY A 72 -7.98 -15.50 5.12
CA GLY A 72 -7.09 -15.96 6.21
C GLY A 72 -5.63 -16.10 5.85
N ARG A 73 -5.20 -15.57 4.69
CA ARG A 73 -3.81 -15.62 4.19
C ARG A 73 -3.05 -14.32 4.44
N MET A 74 -3.23 -13.74 5.64
CA MET A 74 -2.66 -12.43 5.98
C MET A 74 -1.13 -12.35 5.82
N ALA A 75 -0.41 -13.45 6.07
CA ALA A 75 1.03 -13.50 5.86
C ALA A 75 1.42 -13.22 4.40
N VAL A 76 0.69 -13.80 3.45
CA VAL A 76 0.90 -13.56 2.01
C VAL A 76 0.54 -12.14 1.64
N ALA A 77 -0.61 -11.65 2.10
CA ALA A 77 -1.04 -10.27 1.84
C ALA A 77 0.01 -9.25 2.30
N ALA A 78 0.51 -9.40 3.53
CA ALA A 78 1.51 -8.48 4.10
C ALA A 78 2.82 -8.45 3.31
N LEU A 79 3.26 -9.59 2.77
CA LEU A 79 4.45 -9.65 1.90
C LEU A 79 4.17 -9.03 0.52
N LEU A 80 3.01 -9.27 -0.07
CA LEU A 80 2.65 -8.74 -1.39
C LEU A 80 2.58 -7.21 -1.40
N ILE A 81 2.04 -6.60 -0.34
CA ILE A 81 1.92 -5.14 -0.27
C ILE A 81 3.20 -4.44 0.19
N LEU A 82 4.16 -5.15 0.76
CA LEU A 82 5.39 -4.55 1.30
C LEU A 82 6.16 -3.70 0.26
N PRO A 83 6.46 -4.18 -0.95
CA PRO A 83 7.15 -3.37 -1.95
C PRO A 83 6.37 -2.11 -2.33
N ILE A 84 5.04 -2.20 -2.40
CA ILE A 84 4.18 -1.06 -2.71
C ILE A 84 4.20 -0.07 -1.55
N THR A 85 4.08 -0.54 -0.32
CA THR A 85 4.16 0.30 0.89
C THR A 85 5.47 1.08 0.92
N VAL A 86 6.60 0.42 0.67
CA VAL A 86 7.93 1.06 0.64
C VAL A 86 7.98 2.14 -0.46
N ASN A 87 7.43 1.86 -1.64
CA ASN A 87 7.40 2.83 -2.72
C ASN A 87 6.49 4.04 -2.42
N VAL A 88 5.33 3.84 -1.83
CA VAL A 88 4.42 4.92 -1.44
C VAL A 88 5.07 5.83 -0.39
N VAL A 89 5.67 5.24 0.64
CA VAL A 89 6.40 5.98 1.67
C VAL A 89 7.62 6.70 1.07
N GLY A 90 8.37 6.02 0.20
CA GLY A 90 9.50 6.59 -0.52
C GLY A 90 9.12 7.78 -1.39
N PHE A 91 7.99 7.70 -2.10
CA PHE A 91 7.46 8.81 -2.89
C PHE A 91 7.23 10.06 -2.02
N HIS A 92 6.52 9.93 -0.92
CA HIS A 92 6.26 11.07 -0.03
C HIS A 92 7.55 11.59 0.64
N LEU A 93 8.42 10.69 1.06
CA LEU A 93 9.67 11.07 1.74
C LEU A 93 10.64 11.80 0.81
N MET A 94 10.78 11.32 -0.42
CA MET A 94 11.83 11.77 -1.35
C MET A 94 11.35 12.80 -2.36
N LEU A 95 10.07 12.75 -2.76
CA LEU A 95 9.54 13.61 -3.83
C LEU A 95 8.48 14.59 -3.35
N ASP A 96 7.63 14.23 -2.41
CA ASP A 96 6.44 15.02 -2.06
C ASP A 96 6.58 15.85 -0.77
N GLY A 97 7.80 16.18 -0.38
CA GLY A 97 8.06 17.11 0.73
C GLY A 97 8.04 16.50 2.13
N GLY A 98 7.98 15.17 2.25
CA GLY A 98 8.14 14.44 3.51
C GLY A 98 6.86 13.85 4.10
N LEU A 99 7.04 12.95 5.06
CA LEU A 99 5.97 12.17 5.68
C LEU A 99 5.02 12.99 6.57
N HIS A 100 5.41 14.21 6.94
CA HIS A 100 4.58 15.11 7.77
C HIS A 100 3.48 15.83 6.96
N LYS A 101 3.43 15.66 5.66
CA LYS A 101 2.43 16.29 4.80
C LYS A 101 1.11 15.52 4.84
N ALA A 102 0.00 16.25 4.72
CA ALA A 102 -1.34 15.66 4.79
C ALA A 102 -1.55 14.55 3.74
N GLY A 103 -0.99 14.72 2.52
CA GLY A 103 -1.06 13.72 1.46
C GLY A 103 -0.34 12.40 1.79
N ALA A 104 0.64 12.41 2.71
CA ALA A 104 1.38 11.23 3.11
C ALA A 104 0.61 10.34 4.10
N ILE A 105 -0.41 10.86 4.79
CA ILE A 105 -1.12 10.15 5.86
C ILE A 105 -1.60 8.75 5.46
N PRO A 106 -2.24 8.52 4.30
CA PRO A 106 -2.64 7.17 3.90
C PRO A 106 -1.45 6.21 3.74
N GLY A 107 -0.32 6.70 3.21
CA GLY A 107 0.92 5.93 3.10
C GLY A 107 1.53 5.59 4.44
N ASP A 108 1.54 6.54 5.38
CA ASP A 108 2.05 6.33 6.74
C ASP A 108 1.20 5.31 7.49
N VAL A 109 -0.13 5.41 7.40
CA VAL A 109 -1.05 4.43 8.00
C VAL A 109 -0.84 3.06 7.36
N MET A 110 -0.68 2.99 6.03
CA MET A 110 -0.37 1.74 5.32
C MET A 110 0.94 1.12 5.82
N LEU A 111 1.97 1.92 6.05
CA LEU A 111 3.26 1.47 6.60
C LEU A 111 3.09 0.85 7.98
N LEU A 112 2.38 1.53 8.87
CA LEU A 112 2.15 1.05 10.24
C LEU A 112 1.34 -0.25 10.25
N LEU A 113 0.29 -0.33 9.44
CA LEU A 113 -0.54 -1.54 9.31
C LEU A 113 0.25 -2.70 8.69
N ASN A 114 1.03 -2.43 7.65
CA ASN A 114 1.86 -3.45 6.99
C ASN A 114 2.92 -3.98 7.96
N ALA A 115 3.63 -3.10 8.67
CA ALA A 115 4.61 -3.49 9.69
C ALA A 115 3.95 -4.32 10.82
N TYR A 116 2.78 -3.91 11.28
CA TYR A 116 2.03 -4.64 12.29
C TYR A 116 1.68 -6.06 11.82
N PHE A 117 1.13 -6.23 10.63
CA PHE A 117 0.76 -7.55 10.13
C PHE A 117 1.98 -8.41 9.79
N LEU A 118 3.07 -7.85 9.30
CA LEU A 118 4.33 -8.56 9.13
C LEU A 118 4.84 -9.09 10.47
N TRP A 119 4.83 -8.26 11.51
CA TRP A 119 5.21 -8.67 12.85
C TRP A 119 4.29 -9.74 13.42
N GLN A 120 2.97 -9.56 13.28
CA GLN A 120 1.97 -10.53 13.74
C GLN A 120 2.17 -11.91 13.09
N GLN A 121 2.54 -11.94 11.82
CA GLN A 121 2.72 -13.17 11.04
C GLN A 121 4.17 -13.70 11.02
N ARG A 122 5.09 -13.10 11.78
CA ARG A 122 6.55 -13.38 11.71
C ARG A 122 6.93 -14.86 11.86
N SER A 123 6.16 -15.62 12.63
CA SER A 123 6.42 -17.07 12.81
C SER A 123 6.24 -17.87 11.51
N LYS A 124 5.35 -17.42 10.62
CA LYS A 124 5.10 -18.06 9.34
C LYS A 124 6.23 -17.84 8.34
N TYR A 125 6.99 -16.74 8.50
CA TYR A 125 8.10 -16.41 7.61
C TYR A 125 9.39 -17.16 7.95
N ARG A 126 9.52 -17.71 9.17
CA ARG A 126 10.69 -18.49 9.57
C ARG A 126 10.97 -19.65 8.62
N ALA A 127 9.92 -20.38 8.22
CA ALA A 127 10.06 -21.48 7.28
C ALA A 127 10.64 -21.07 5.91
N LEU A 128 10.47 -19.81 5.50
CA LEU A 128 11.04 -19.28 4.26
C LEU A 128 12.53 -18.91 4.41
N ILE A 129 12.96 -18.59 5.62
CA ILE A 129 14.33 -18.14 5.92
C ILE A 129 15.19 -19.34 6.29
N ASP A 130 14.65 -20.30 7.05
CA ASP A 130 15.36 -21.45 7.60
C ASP A 130 15.46 -22.63 6.61
N SER A 131 14.81 -22.54 5.44
CA SER A 131 14.77 -23.61 4.44
C SER A 131 16.09 -23.84 3.68
N GLY A 132 17.15 -23.16 4.04
CA GLY A 132 18.46 -23.27 3.40
C GLY A 132 19.52 -24.04 4.21
N ALA A 133 19.13 -24.60 5.33
CA ALA A 133 20.07 -25.34 6.17
C ALA A 133 20.03 -26.83 5.89
#